data_9db99992e197c74ac5a091a3e84b7bb4
#
_entry.id   9db99992e197c74ac5a091a3e84b7bb4
#
_cell.length_a   1.000
_cell.length_b   1.000
_cell.length_c   1.000
_cell.angle_alpha   90.00
_cell.angle_beta   90.00
_cell.angle_gamma   90.00
#
_symmetry.space_group_name_H-M   'P 1'
#
loop_
_entity.id
_entity.type
_entity.pdbx_description
1 polymer ?
#
loop_
_entity_poly.entity_id
_entity_poly.type
_entity_poly.pdbx_seq_one_letter_code
_entity_poly.pdbx_strand_id
1 'polypeptide(L)'
;MTCPSCGAALPEPHERFCPQCGADLEAAPPLESPLTKPRARPGTPWEDRGRIGFVPALIETTQQVLTKPSAFFASMPVVGGIGGPLLYGILVGTLGVIVAALYREVFQVLVGSTFAGLGSSGELRRIMPFLMGGVGLVLQVVFAPIFVTLGLFIAAAIAHLFLLLLGGARRGFEATFRVMCYGEAAAVINVIPICGGVISGVYFLVLAIIGLAAAHGIGKGTAAAAVLLPLVVLCCCCAGVGVLAFSSVASFLSQMK
;
A
#
# COMPACT_ATOMS: atom_id res chain seq x y z
N MET A 1 -19.40 37.95 -43.98
CA MET A 1 -19.00 36.92 -43.01
C MET A 1 -18.93 35.56 -43.68
N THR A 2 -18.14 34.61 -43.14
CA THR A 2 -18.06 33.24 -43.69
C THR A 2 -18.62 32.26 -42.71
N CYS A 3 -19.29 31.21 -43.15
CA CYS A 3 -19.86 30.16 -42.35
C CYS A 3 -18.73 29.36 -41.62
N PRO A 4 -18.77 29.18 -40.29
CA PRO A 4 -17.75 28.49 -39.55
C PRO A 4 -17.69 26.97 -39.86
N SER A 5 -18.78 26.38 -40.39
CA SER A 5 -18.88 24.95 -40.69
C SER A 5 -18.43 24.56 -42.10
N CYS A 6 -18.69 25.42 -43.12
CA CYS A 6 -18.37 25.08 -44.52
C CYS A 6 -17.54 26.14 -45.24
N GLY A 7 -17.22 27.29 -44.62
CA GLY A 7 -16.42 28.36 -45.21
C GLY A 7 -17.14 29.18 -46.27
N ALA A 8 -18.42 28.94 -46.57
CA ALA A 8 -19.17 29.67 -47.58
C ALA A 8 -19.41 31.13 -47.17
N ALA A 9 -19.36 32.08 -48.14
CA ALA A 9 -19.70 33.46 -47.88
C ALA A 9 -21.20 33.60 -47.59
N LEU A 10 -21.53 34.31 -46.50
CA LEU A 10 -22.90 34.52 -46.06
C LEU A 10 -23.41 35.88 -46.58
N PRO A 11 -24.62 35.96 -47.16
CA PRO A 11 -25.23 37.24 -47.56
C PRO A 11 -25.60 38.07 -46.31
N GLU A 12 -25.61 39.37 -46.44
CA GLU A 12 -26.10 40.29 -45.41
C GLU A 12 -27.50 40.82 -45.81
N PRO A 13 -28.51 40.80 -44.92
CA PRO A 13 -28.49 40.19 -43.59
C PRO A 13 -28.52 38.64 -43.66
N HIS A 14 -27.75 37.99 -42.78
CA HIS A 14 -27.67 36.53 -42.75
C HIS A 14 -28.86 35.93 -41.98
N GLU A 15 -29.39 34.84 -42.53
CA GLU A 15 -30.42 34.04 -41.88
C GLU A 15 -29.80 33.19 -40.78
N ARG A 16 -30.62 32.70 -39.83
CA ARG A 16 -30.22 31.86 -38.72
C ARG A 16 -29.48 30.59 -39.16
N PHE A 17 -29.79 30.10 -40.34
CA PHE A 17 -29.20 28.87 -40.88
C PHE A 17 -28.36 29.19 -42.15
N CYS A 18 -27.19 28.53 -42.27
CA CYS A 18 -26.38 28.64 -43.47
C CYS A 18 -27.13 28.04 -44.68
N PRO A 19 -27.37 28.82 -45.78
CA PRO A 19 -28.10 28.34 -46.94
C PRO A 19 -27.38 27.21 -47.69
N GLN A 20 -26.05 27.01 -47.47
CA GLN A 20 -25.29 26.02 -48.19
C GLN A 20 -25.11 24.69 -47.41
N CYS A 21 -25.04 24.70 -46.08
CA CYS A 21 -24.81 23.48 -45.28
C CYS A 21 -25.83 23.26 -44.16
N GLY A 22 -26.81 24.19 -43.98
CA GLY A 22 -27.85 24.07 -42.95
C GLY A 22 -27.35 24.28 -41.52
N ALA A 23 -26.11 24.66 -41.30
CA ALA A 23 -25.58 24.87 -39.93
C ALA A 23 -26.29 26.08 -39.29
N ASP A 24 -26.71 25.97 -38.04
CA ASP A 24 -27.27 27.04 -37.23
C ASP A 24 -26.14 28.03 -36.89
N LEU A 25 -26.24 29.25 -37.40
CA LEU A 25 -25.23 30.31 -37.24
C LEU A 25 -25.40 31.07 -35.92
N GLU A 26 -26.55 30.98 -35.29
CA GLU A 26 -26.81 31.50 -33.95
C GLU A 26 -26.56 30.44 -32.84
N ALA A 27 -26.43 29.17 -33.22
CA ALA A 27 -26.02 28.17 -32.27
C ALA A 27 -24.65 28.60 -31.70
N ALA A 28 -24.63 28.97 -30.44
CA ALA A 28 -23.36 29.12 -29.73
C ALA A 28 -22.52 27.89 -30.06
N PRO A 29 -21.21 28.07 -30.41
CA PRO A 29 -20.37 26.89 -30.63
C PRO A 29 -20.64 25.94 -29.48
N PRO A 30 -20.79 24.60 -29.74
CA PRO A 30 -21.00 23.67 -28.66
C PRO A 30 -20.03 24.06 -27.59
N LEU A 31 -20.51 24.40 -26.38
CA LEU A 31 -19.64 24.51 -25.25
C LEU A 31 -18.89 23.19 -25.29
N GLU A 32 -17.70 23.19 -25.90
CA GLU A 32 -16.70 22.20 -25.58
C GLU A 32 -16.60 22.36 -24.06
N SER A 33 -17.46 21.58 -23.41
CA SER A 33 -17.21 21.19 -22.05
C SER A 33 -15.73 20.86 -22.09
N PRO A 34 -14.84 21.60 -21.42
CA PRO A 34 -13.51 21.10 -21.28
C PRO A 34 -13.77 19.77 -20.58
N LEU A 35 -13.82 18.68 -21.36
CA LEU A 35 -13.48 17.37 -20.85
C LEU A 35 -12.14 17.66 -20.23
N THR A 36 -12.18 18.05 -18.96
CA THR A 36 -11.01 18.19 -18.14
C THR A 36 -10.39 16.81 -18.25
N LYS A 37 -9.46 16.66 -19.20
CA LYS A 37 -8.53 15.51 -19.21
C LYS A 37 -8.19 15.34 -17.76
N PRO A 38 -8.48 14.15 -17.13
CA PRO A 38 -8.23 13.96 -15.73
C PRO A 38 -6.84 14.52 -15.47
N ARG A 39 -6.76 15.61 -14.71
CA ARG A 39 -5.52 16.39 -14.57
C ARG A 39 -4.48 15.39 -14.16
N ALA A 40 -3.52 15.09 -15.03
CA ALA A 40 -2.52 14.06 -14.80
C ALA A 40 -1.92 14.37 -13.43
N ARG A 41 -2.05 13.45 -12.51
CA ARG A 41 -1.52 13.63 -11.14
C ARG A 41 -0.02 13.86 -11.29
N PRO A 42 0.56 14.86 -10.60
CA PRO A 42 1.92 15.34 -10.88
C PRO A 42 3.02 14.30 -10.68
N GLY A 43 2.70 13.13 -10.15
CA GLY A 43 3.68 12.08 -9.87
C GLY A 43 4.23 12.15 -8.45
N THR A 44 5.02 11.15 -8.09
CA THR A 44 5.71 11.10 -6.80
C THR A 44 7.20 11.43 -7.01
N PRO A 45 7.91 11.99 -6.01
CA PRO A 45 9.36 12.23 -6.13
C PRO A 45 10.14 10.98 -6.54
N TRP A 46 9.73 9.80 -6.05
CA TRP A 46 10.34 8.53 -6.41
C TRP A 46 10.22 8.18 -7.90
N GLU A 47 9.10 8.49 -8.52
CA GLU A 47 8.91 8.24 -9.95
C GLU A 47 9.69 9.23 -10.81
N ASP A 48 10.05 10.39 -10.26
CA ASP A 48 10.89 11.41 -10.88
C ASP A 48 12.39 11.31 -10.48
N ARG A 49 12.81 10.16 -9.91
CA ARG A 49 14.18 9.93 -9.44
C ARG A 49 15.26 10.08 -10.52
N GLY A 50 14.87 9.92 -11.79
CA GLY A 50 15.79 10.17 -12.91
C GLY A 50 16.23 11.62 -13.01
N ARG A 51 15.39 12.57 -12.59
CA ARG A 51 15.66 14.00 -12.61
C ARG A 51 16.25 14.51 -11.30
N ILE A 52 15.72 14.08 -10.15
CA ILE A 52 16.13 14.61 -8.84
C ILE A 52 17.19 13.75 -8.14
N GLY A 53 17.50 12.58 -8.67
CA GLY A 53 18.45 11.63 -8.10
C GLY A 53 17.79 10.57 -7.23
N PHE A 54 18.46 9.42 -7.10
CA PHE A 54 17.92 8.23 -6.42
C PHE A 54 17.69 8.44 -4.93
N VAL A 55 18.74 8.88 -4.20
CA VAL A 55 18.66 9.07 -2.74
C VAL A 55 17.76 10.22 -2.34
N PRO A 56 17.85 11.42 -2.97
CA PRO A 56 16.90 12.49 -2.68
C PRO A 56 15.45 12.09 -2.93
N ALA A 57 15.16 11.38 -4.02
CA ALA A 57 13.82 10.91 -4.34
C ALA A 57 13.27 9.94 -3.29
N LEU A 58 14.12 9.01 -2.80
CA LEU A 58 13.74 8.06 -1.75
C LEU A 58 13.39 8.78 -0.45
N ILE A 59 14.26 9.68 0.00
CA ILE A 59 14.07 10.45 1.23
C ILE A 59 12.84 11.35 1.13
N GLU A 60 12.71 12.11 0.05
CA GLU A 60 11.60 13.04 -0.14
C GLU A 60 10.25 12.31 -0.21
N THR A 61 10.19 11.18 -0.93
CA THR A 61 8.97 10.35 -0.97
C THR A 61 8.61 9.85 0.41
N THR A 62 9.57 9.27 1.14
CA THR A 62 9.35 8.76 2.50
C THR A 62 8.86 9.87 3.43
N GLN A 63 9.51 11.04 3.40
CA GLN A 63 9.12 12.19 4.20
C GLN A 63 7.70 12.67 3.86
N GLN A 64 7.36 12.78 2.58
CA GLN A 64 6.01 13.21 2.16
C GLN A 64 4.94 12.21 2.59
N VAL A 65 5.18 10.90 2.44
CA VAL A 65 4.23 9.87 2.88
C VAL A 65 4.02 9.93 4.39
N LEU A 66 5.09 10.08 5.17
CA LEU A 66 5.01 10.09 6.64
C LEU A 66 4.39 11.38 7.18
N THR A 67 4.67 12.54 6.58
CA THR A 67 4.27 13.84 7.15
C THR A 67 3.01 14.42 6.52
N LYS A 68 2.73 14.11 5.25
CA LYS A 68 1.61 14.66 4.48
C LYS A 68 0.89 13.57 3.66
N PRO A 69 0.44 12.46 4.29
CA PRO A 69 -0.07 11.31 3.57
C PRO A 69 -1.26 11.62 2.65
N SER A 70 -2.20 12.44 3.12
CA SER A 70 -3.38 12.82 2.32
C SER A 70 -3.00 13.55 1.04
N ALA A 71 -2.05 14.49 1.10
CA ALA A 71 -1.58 15.22 -0.06
C ALA A 71 -0.79 14.30 -1.01
N PHE A 72 0.08 13.46 -0.46
CA PHE A 72 0.88 12.51 -1.24
C PHE A 72 -0.02 11.56 -2.04
N PHE A 73 -0.95 10.85 -1.38
CA PHE A 73 -1.81 9.88 -2.07
C PHE A 73 -2.83 10.55 -3.02
N ALA A 74 -3.21 11.81 -2.77
CA ALA A 74 -4.03 12.57 -3.71
C ALA A 74 -3.26 12.92 -5.00
N SER A 75 -1.94 13.13 -4.92
CA SER A 75 -1.08 13.45 -6.07
C SER A 75 -0.49 12.20 -6.74
N MET A 76 -0.47 11.06 -6.07
CA MET A 76 0.09 9.80 -6.58
C MET A 76 -0.64 9.33 -7.84
N PRO A 77 0.05 9.03 -8.96
CA PRO A 77 -0.55 8.41 -10.13
C PRO A 77 -1.19 7.06 -9.77
N VAL A 78 -2.36 6.77 -10.29
CA VAL A 78 -3.08 5.50 -10.05
C VAL A 78 -2.81 4.46 -11.15
N VAL A 79 -2.12 4.87 -12.21
CA VAL A 79 -1.66 4.08 -13.35
C VAL A 79 -0.24 4.53 -13.72
N GLY A 80 0.51 3.69 -14.43
CA GLY A 80 1.89 4.01 -14.86
C GLY A 80 2.89 2.89 -14.57
N GLY A 81 2.36 1.72 -14.22
CA GLY A 81 3.14 0.51 -13.92
C GLY A 81 3.47 0.34 -12.43
N ILE A 82 3.68 -0.90 -12.07
CA ILE A 82 3.92 -1.33 -10.68
C ILE A 82 5.41 -1.32 -10.30
N GLY A 83 6.32 -1.33 -11.28
CA GLY A 83 7.76 -1.53 -11.04
C GLY A 83 8.41 -0.43 -10.20
N GLY A 84 8.07 0.84 -10.48
CA GLY A 84 8.57 1.96 -9.69
C GLY A 84 8.15 1.90 -8.22
N PRO A 85 6.85 1.86 -7.94
CA PRO A 85 6.33 1.70 -6.57
C PRO A 85 6.84 0.44 -5.87
N LEU A 86 6.91 -0.70 -6.56
CA LEU A 86 7.43 -1.95 -6.01
C LEU A 86 8.89 -1.81 -5.56
N LEU A 87 9.73 -1.22 -6.40
CA LEU A 87 11.13 -0.99 -6.03
C LEU A 87 11.26 -0.13 -4.76
N TYR A 88 10.42 0.92 -4.64
CA TYR A 88 10.36 1.72 -3.42
C TYR A 88 9.98 0.87 -2.20
N GLY A 89 8.89 0.11 -2.30
CA GLY A 89 8.41 -0.75 -1.22
C GLY A 89 9.44 -1.80 -0.80
N ILE A 90 10.14 -2.43 -1.77
CA ILE A 90 11.21 -3.40 -1.47
C ILE A 90 12.36 -2.72 -0.72
N LEU A 91 12.81 -1.56 -1.17
CA LEU A 91 13.95 -0.87 -0.54
C LEU A 91 13.63 -0.46 0.90
N VAL A 92 12.51 0.22 1.10
CA VAL A 92 12.12 0.74 2.42
C VAL A 92 11.67 -0.38 3.35
N GLY A 93 10.86 -1.31 2.85
CA GLY A 93 10.40 -2.46 3.62
C GLY A 93 11.55 -3.37 4.05
N THR A 94 12.50 -3.68 3.14
CA THR A 94 13.69 -4.48 3.47
C THR A 94 14.54 -3.79 4.53
N LEU A 95 14.76 -2.47 4.41
CA LEU A 95 15.47 -1.70 5.43
C LEU A 95 14.77 -1.82 6.79
N GLY A 96 13.46 -1.67 6.82
CA GLY A 96 12.67 -1.84 8.04
C GLY A 96 12.77 -3.22 8.66
N VAL A 97 12.75 -4.29 7.84
CA VAL A 97 12.95 -5.67 8.28
C VAL A 97 14.34 -5.87 8.88
N ILE A 98 15.39 -5.34 8.24
CA ILE A 98 16.77 -5.43 8.73
C ILE A 98 16.90 -4.75 10.09
N VAL A 99 16.39 -3.54 10.24
CA VAL A 99 16.44 -2.79 11.50
C VAL A 99 15.70 -3.54 12.61
N ALA A 100 14.48 -4.05 12.34
CA ALA A 100 13.72 -4.83 13.30
C ALA A 100 14.44 -6.13 13.69
N ALA A 101 15.09 -6.81 12.73
CA ALA A 101 15.86 -8.02 12.99
C ALA A 101 17.08 -7.74 13.90
N LEU A 102 17.81 -6.66 13.65
CA LEU A 102 18.95 -6.26 14.50
C LEU A 102 18.50 -5.98 15.95
N TYR A 103 17.41 -5.25 16.14
CA TYR A 103 16.87 -5.02 17.50
C TYR A 103 16.44 -6.30 18.17
N ARG A 104 15.83 -7.22 17.44
CA ARG A 104 15.43 -8.52 17.98
C ARG A 104 16.67 -9.30 18.44
N GLU A 105 17.74 -9.35 17.67
CA GLU A 105 18.99 -10.03 18.07
C GLU A 105 19.60 -9.40 19.33
N VAL A 106 19.69 -8.07 19.38
CA VAL A 106 20.18 -7.37 20.57
C VAL A 106 19.31 -7.70 21.79
N PHE A 107 18.00 -7.66 21.63
CA PHE A 107 17.08 -8.01 22.72
C PHE A 107 17.22 -9.47 23.16
N GLN A 108 17.37 -10.42 22.23
CA GLN A 108 17.57 -11.83 22.55
C GLN A 108 18.88 -12.07 23.32
N VAL A 109 19.96 -11.36 22.95
CA VAL A 109 21.25 -11.48 23.67
C VAL A 109 21.11 -10.92 25.10
N LEU A 110 20.45 -9.78 25.27
CA LEU A 110 20.33 -9.10 26.57
C LEU A 110 19.36 -9.84 27.51
N VAL A 111 18.23 -10.34 26.99
CA VAL A 111 17.15 -10.91 27.80
C VAL A 111 17.16 -12.44 27.77
N GLY A 112 17.56 -13.03 26.65
CA GLY A 112 17.57 -14.48 26.47
C GLY A 112 18.51 -15.20 27.44
N SER A 113 19.64 -14.57 27.80
CA SER A 113 20.55 -15.11 28.83
C SER A 113 19.90 -15.20 30.22
N THR A 114 19.00 -14.26 30.53
CA THR A 114 18.26 -14.22 31.80
C THR A 114 17.19 -15.31 31.89
N PHE A 115 16.55 -15.63 30.76
CA PHE A 115 15.46 -16.62 30.70
C PHE A 115 15.91 -18.03 30.30
N ALA A 116 17.14 -18.20 29.82
CA ALA A 116 17.68 -19.51 29.42
C ALA A 116 17.72 -20.55 30.57
N GLY A 117 17.62 -20.08 31.82
CA GLY A 117 17.55 -20.93 33.02
C GLY A 117 16.16 -21.47 33.34
N LEU A 118 15.07 -20.91 32.74
CA LEU A 118 13.69 -21.14 33.19
C LEU A 118 12.91 -22.23 32.44
N GLY A 119 13.53 -22.96 31.55
CA GLY A 119 12.85 -24.13 31.02
C GLY A 119 12.85 -24.32 29.50
N SER A 120 13.65 -25.22 29.08
CA SER A 120 13.38 -26.16 28.00
C SER A 120 14.44 -27.27 28.08
N SER A 121 14.03 -28.44 28.49
CA SER A 121 14.80 -29.69 28.39
C SER A 121 14.66 -30.22 26.97
N GLY A 122 15.78 -30.57 26.31
CA GLY A 122 15.71 -31.35 25.09
C GLY A 122 16.45 -30.78 23.89
N GLU A 123 16.33 -31.43 22.76
CA GLU A 123 16.95 -31.14 21.46
C GLU A 123 16.61 -29.77 20.97
N LEU A 124 15.41 -29.25 21.22
CA LEU A 124 14.94 -27.92 20.83
C LEU A 124 15.83 -26.80 21.39
N ARG A 125 16.37 -26.97 22.61
CA ARG A 125 17.33 -26.08 23.24
C ARG A 125 18.67 -25.98 22.48
N ARG A 126 19.06 -27.06 21.79
CA ARG A 126 20.29 -27.06 20.97
C ARG A 126 20.10 -26.40 19.62
N ILE A 127 18.91 -26.53 19.02
CA ILE A 127 18.63 -26.04 17.67
C ILE A 127 18.13 -24.58 17.69
N MET A 128 17.42 -24.16 18.76
CA MET A 128 16.89 -22.82 18.88
C MET A 128 17.94 -21.70 18.73
N PRO A 129 19.10 -21.72 19.41
CA PRO A 129 20.11 -20.68 19.22
C PRO A 129 20.66 -20.62 17.80
N PHE A 130 20.70 -21.77 17.09
CA PHE A 130 21.16 -21.85 15.71
C PHE A 130 20.11 -21.27 14.73
N LEU A 131 18.81 -21.58 14.95
CA LEU A 131 17.74 -21.06 14.10
C LEU A 131 17.38 -19.59 14.39
N MET A 132 17.53 -19.17 15.63
CA MET A 132 17.19 -17.81 16.08
C MET A 132 18.42 -16.89 16.21
N GLY A 133 19.64 -17.42 16.09
CA GLY A 133 20.89 -16.67 16.13
C GLY A 133 21.40 -16.22 14.76
N GLY A 134 22.69 -15.97 14.68
CA GLY A 134 23.33 -15.34 13.52
C GLY A 134 23.02 -15.93 12.14
N VAL A 135 22.83 -17.26 12.00
CA VAL A 135 22.42 -17.88 10.72
C VAL A 135 20.99 -17.48 10.36
N GLY A 136 20.09 -17.49 11.34
CA GLY A 136 18.71 -17.05 11.13
C GLY A 136 18.65 -15.59 10.69
N LEU A 137 19.46 -14.71 11.28
CA LEU A 137 19.58 -13.30 10.87
C LEU A 137 20.08 -13.17 9.44
N VAL A 138 21.13 -13.88 9.06
CA VAL A 138 21.70 -13.84 7.70
C VAL A 138 20.65 -14.29 6.69
N LEU A 139 19.96 -15.41 6.94
CA LEU A 139 18.88 -15.89 6.07
C LEU A 139 17.75 -14.88 5.98
N GLN A 140 17.33 -14.30 7.10
CA GLN A 140 16.27 -13.29 7.11
C GLN A 140 16.66 -12.06 6.29
N VAL A 141 17.88 -11.55 6.41
CA VAL A 141 18.37 -10.38 5.65
C VAL A 141 18.45 -10.70 4.17
N VAL A 142 19.00 -11.86 3.79
CA VAL A 142 19.15 -12.29 2.40
C VAL A 142 17.79 -12.46 1.71
N PHE A 143 16.83 -13.07 2.41
CA PHE A 143 15.50 -13.32 1.86
C PHE A 143 14.49 -12.20 2.10
N ALA A 144 14.83 -11.16 2.90
CA ALA A 144 13.93 -10.04 3.19
C ALA A 144 13.31 -9.40 1.94
N PRO A 145 14.05 -9.09 0.86
CA PRO A 145 13.45 -8.50 -0.34
C PRO A 145 12.37 -9.39 -0.97
N ILE A 146 12.56 -10.71 -0.92
CA ILE A 146 11.59 -11.68 -1.45
C ILE A 146 10.33 -11.71 -0.58
N PHE A 147 10.49 -11.77 0.75
CA PHE A 147 9.35 -11.77 1.67
C PHE A 147 8.58 -10.45 1.63
N VAL A 148 9.28 -9.31 1.55
CA VAL A 148 8.64 -8.00 1.38
C VAL A 148 7.84 -7.95 0.08
N THR A 149 8.42 -8.43 -1.03
CA THR A 149 7.74 -8.48 -2.33
C THR A 149 6.46 -9.32 -2.25
N LEU A 150 6.56 -10.55 -1.74
CA LEU A 150 5.41 -11.43 -1.57
C LEU A 150 4.36 -10.82 -0.64
N GLY A 151 4.80 -10.24 0.47
CA GLY A 151 3.93 -9.56 1.43
C GLY A 151 3.14 -8.40 0.80
N LEU A 152 3.79 -7.57 -0.02
CA LEU A 152 3.15 -6.48 -0.75
C LEU A 152 2.08 -6.98 -1.72
N PHE A 153 2.37 -8.03 -2.49
CA PHE A 153 1.37 -8.61 -3.41
C PHE A 153 0.20 -9.21 -2.65
N ILE A 154 0.45 -9.95 -1.57
CA ILE A 154 -0.60 -10.57 -0.75
C ILE A 154 -1.46 -9.49 -0.08
N ALA A 155 -0.84 -8.48 0.55
CA ALA A 155 -1.55 -7.38 1.20
C ALA A 155 -2.41 -6.59 0.20
N ALA A 156 -1.85 -6.29 -0.98
CA ALA A 156 -2.58 -5.61 -2.05
C ALA A 156 -3.74 -6.47 -2.58
N ALA A 157 -3.52 -7.77 -2.78
CA ALA A 157 -4.56 -8.68 -3.27
C ALA A 157 -5.72 -8.80 -2.26
N ILE A 158 -5.41 -8.97 -0.99
CA ILE A 158 -6.42 -9.04 0.08
C ILE A 158 -7.20 -7.72 0.16
N ALA A 159 -6.51 -6.59 0.25
CA ALA A 159 -7.18 -5.28 0.32
C ALA A 159 -8.03 -5.01 -0.92
N HIS A 160 -7.54 -5.37 -2.11
CA HIS A 160 -8.30 -5.20 -3.37
C HIS A 160 -9.52 -6.11 -3.42
N LEU A 161 -9.41 -7.36 -2.95
CA LEU A 161 -10.54 -8.29 -2.84
C LEU A 161 -11.65 -7.70 -1.94
N PHE A 162 -11.27 -7.18 -0.77
CA PHE A 162 -12.26 -6.56 0.13
C PHE A 162 -12.82 -5.25 -0.45
N LEU A 163 -12.02 -4.48 -1.22
CA LEU A 163 -12.55 -3.34 -1.98
C LEU A 163 -13.58 -3.78 -3.02
N LEU A 164 -13.35 -4.89 -3.72
CA LEU A 164 -14.32 -5.45 -4.67
C LEU A 164 -15.62 -5.85 -3.95
N LEU A 165 -15.52 -6.57 -2.84
CA LEU A 165 -16.68 -7.00 -2.05
C LEU A 165 -17.50 -5.82 -1.51
N LEU A 166 -16.84 -4.71 -1.16
CA LEU A 166 -17.47 -3.50 -0.63
C LEU A 166 -17.88 -2.49 -1.72
N GLY A 167 -17.71 -2.82 -3.01
CA GLY A 167 -18.03 -1.92 -4.12
C GLY A 167 -17.10 -0.70 -4.21
N GLY A 168 -15.94 -0.75 -3.56
CA GLY A 168 -14.95 0.34 -3.48
C GLY A 168 -13.83 0.27 -4.51
N ALA A 169 -13.67 -0.81 -5.27
CA ALA A 169 -12.59 -1.02 -6.24
C ALA A 169 -12.83 -0.22 -7.54
N ARG A 170 -12.91 1.10 -7.45
CA ARG A 170 -13.20 1.98 -8.61
C ARG A 170 -12.04 2.16 -9.57
N ARG A 171 -10.85 1.87 -9.15
CA ARG A 171 -9.60 1.86 -9.94
C ARG A 171 -9.06 0.44 -9.93
N GLY A 172 -8.27 0.07 -10.92
CA GLY A 172 -7.71 -1.29 -11.02
C GLY A 172 -6.81 -1.68 -9.84
N PHE A 173 -6.39 -2.95 -9.82
CA PHE A 173 -5.48 -3.52 -8.82
C PHE A 173 -4.19 -2.70 -8.66
N GLU A 174 -3.67 -2.14 -9.75
CA GLU A 174 -2.48 -1.31 -9.76
C GLU A 174 -2.58 -0.16 -8.75
N ALA A 175 -3.72 0.54 -8.69
CA ALA A 175 -3.92 1.64 -7.75
C ALA A 175 -3.81 1.18 -6.29
N THR A 176 -4.39 0.02 -5.94
CA THR A 176 -4.26 -0.60 -4.62
C THR A 176 -2.82 -0.98 -4.33
N PHE A 177 -2.14 -1.63 -5.29
CA PHE A 177 -0.77 -2.09 -5.13
C PHE A 177 0.21 -0.94 -4.89
N ARG A 178 0.06 0.15 -5.64
CA ARG A 178 0.86 1.37 -5.46
C ARG A 178 0.70 1.95 -4.05
N VAL A 179 -0.52 1.97 -3.53
CA VAL A 179 -0.78 2.42 -2.15
C VAL A 179 -0.03 1.56 -1.14
N MET A 180 -0.07 0.22 -1.28
CA MET A 180 0.65 -0.68 -0.38
C MET A 180 2.16 -0.47 -0.44
N CYS A 181 2.72 -0.33 -1.66
CA CYS A 181 4.15 -0.08 -1.84
C CYS A 181 4.62 1.21 -1.17
N TYR A 182 3.90 2.32 -1.35
CA TYR A 182 4.26 3.59 -0.70
C TYR A 182 3.95 3.60 0.80
N GLY A 183 2.99 2.78 1.24
CA GLY A 183 2.69 2.54 2.65
C GLY A 183 3.89 2.00 3.44
N GLU A 184 4.81 1.28 2.77
CA GLU A 184 6.07 0.80 3.38
C GLU A 184 6.95 1.93 3.94
N ALA A 185 6.68 3.19 3.63
CA ALA A 185 7.31 4.32 4.31
C ALA A 185 7.20 4.21 5.85
N ALA A 186 6.13 3.60 6.36
CA ALA A 186 5.95 3.34 7.78
C ALA A 186 7.07 2.47 8.38
N ALA A 187 7.72 1.60 7.58
CA ALA A 187 8.78 0.71 8.05
C ALA A 187 10.01 1.46 8.59
N VAL A 188 10.21 2.72 8.22
CA VAL A 188 11.27 3.57 8.78
C VAL A 188 11.08 3.78 10.30
N ILE A 189 9.84 3.69 10.80
CA ILE A 189 9.53 3.81 12.23
C ILE A 189 10.13 2.65 13.04
N ASN A 190 10.47 1.54 12.40
CA ASN A 190 11.17 0.42 13.04
C ASN A 190 12.54 0.82 13.64
N VAL A 191 13.05 2.00 13.31
CA VAL A 191 14.23 2.56 13.97
C VAL A 191 14.02 2.82 15.47
N ILE A 192 12.76 2.92 15.92
CA ILE A 192 12.43 3.09 17.35
C ILE A 192 12.51 1.72 18.03
N PRO A 193 13.42 1.53 19.01
CA PRO A 193 13.56 0.27 19.69
C PRO A 193 12.26 -0.14 20.42
N ILE A 194 12.01 -1.44 20.54
CA ILE A 194 10.93 -2.07 21.32
C ILE A 194 9.53 -1.83 20.72
N CYS A 195 9.12 -0.57 20.54
CA CYS A 195 7.75 -0.23 20.12
C CYS A 195 7.64 0.12 18.62
N GLY A 196 8.77 0.29 17.92
CA GLY A 196 8.81 0.71 16.51
C GLY A 196 7.99 -0.19 15.59
N GLY A 197 8.06 -1.50 15.76
CA GLY A 197 7.30 -2.45 14.95
C GLY A 197 5.78 -2.33 15.09
N VAL A 198 5.30 -2.11 16.33
CA VAL A 198 3.86 -1.91 16.58
C VAL A 198 3.40 -0.57 16.00
N ILE A 199 4.16 0.50 16.24
CA ILE A 199 3.84 1.83 15.72
C ILE A 199 3.86 1.84 14.19
N SER A 200 4.89 1.23 13.58
CA SER A 200 5.01 1.06 12.14
C SER A 200 3.81 0.32 11.55
N GLY A 201 3.42 -0.80 12.14
CA GLY A 201 2.26 -1.58 11.68
C GLY A 201 0.96 -0.80 11.75
N VAL A 202 0.69 -0.14 12.88
CA VAL A 202 -0.51 0.72 13.03
C VAL A 202 -0.48 1.87 12.03
N TYR A 203 0.68 2.51 11.86
CA TYR A 203 0.79 3.62 10.92
C TYR A 203 0.67 3.19 9.47
N PHE A 204 1.18 2.00 9.11
CA PHE A 204 0.95 1.40 7.79
C PHE A 204 -0.56 1.24 7.49
N LEU A 205 -1.35 0.75 8.46
CA LEU A 205 -2.81 0.66 8.28
C LEU A 205 -3.46 2.03 8.06
N VAL A 206 -3.02 3.05 8.79
CA VAL A 206 -3.50 4.44 8.59
C VAL A 206 -3.15 4.93 7.18
N LEU A 207 -1.91 4.72 6.72
CA LEU A 207 -1.47 5.08 5.37
C LEU A 207 -2.27 4.33 4.31
N ALA A 208 -2.51 3.03 4.50
CA ALA A 208 -3.31 2.22 3.59
C ALA A 208 -4.75 2.74 3.48
N ILE A 209 -5.40 3.08 4.60
CA ILE A 209 -6.75 3.63 4.61
C ILE A 209 -6.81 4.98 3.87
N ILE A 210 -5.89 5.90 4.18
CA ILE A 210 -5.83 7.21 3.52
C ILE A 210 -5.54 7.04 2.03
N GLY A 211 -4.57 6.18 1.71
CA GLY A 211 -4.13 5.94 0.34
C GLY A 211 -5.22 5.30 -0.51
N LEU A 212 -5.90 4.26 -0.03
CA LEU A 212 -6.99 3.60 -0.75
C LEU A 212 -8.18 4.53 -0.95
N ALA A 213 -8.53 5.33 0.07
CA ALA A 213 -9.60 6.33 -0.07
C ALA A 213 -9.28 7.34 -1.18
N ALA A 214 -8.04 7.85 -1.23
CA ALA A 214 -7.60 8.82 -2.22
C ALA A 214 -7.42 8.20 -3.62
N ALA A 215 -6.83 7.00 -3.70
CA ALA A 215 -6.56 6.32 -4.97
C ALA A 215 -7.84 5.90 -5.67
N HIS A 216 -8.80 5.31 -4.95
CA HIS A 216 -10.07 4.84 -5.50
C HIS A 216 -11.18 5.90 -5.49
N GLY A 217 -11.01 7.05 -4.85
CA GLY A 217 -12.02 8.10 -4.72
C GLY A 217 -13.24 7.63 -3.93
N ILE A 218 -12.99 6.90 -2.82
CA ILE A 218 -14.02 6.33 -1.93
C ILE A 218 -13.97 6.98 -0.55
N GLY A 219 -15.03 6.77 0.23
CA GLY A 219 -15.07 7.21 1.63
C GLY A 219 -14.01 6.49 2.48
N LYS A 220 -13.44 7.20 3.47
CA LYS A 220 -12.48 6.61 4.42
C LYS A 220 -13.06 5.41 5.18
N GLY A 221 -14.38 5.38 5.44
CA GLY A 221 -15.05 4.24 6.08
C GLY A 221 -14.97 2.96 5.24
N THR A 222 -15.25 3.05 3.93
CA THR A 222 -15.10 1.91 3.01
C THR A 222 -13.65 1.45 2.91
N ALA A 223 -12.71 2.39 2.82
CA ALA A 223 -11.28 2.06 2.80
C ALA A 223 -10.83 1.40 4.12
N ALA A 224 -11.29 1.92 5.27
CA ALA A 224 -11.01 1.33 6.58
C ALA A 224 -11.59 -0.10 6.69
N ALA A 225 -12.83 -0.31 6.25
CA ALA A 225 -13.42 -1.63 6.21
C ALA A 225 -12.59 -2.60 5.36
N ALA A 226 -12.14 -2.18 4.16
CA ALA A 226 -11.34 -3.02 3.26
C ALA A 226 -9.97 -3.43 3.86
N VAL A 227 -9.39 -2.59 4.73
CA VAL A 227 -8.11 -2.86 5.40
C VAL A 227 -8.29 -3.64 6.70
N LEU A 228 -9.32 -3.33 7.50
CA LEU A 228 -9.48 -3.89 8.84
C LEU A 228 -10.30 -5.19 8.86
N LEU A 229 -11.29 -5.38 7.98
CA LEU A 229 -12.07 -6.62 7.94
C LEU A 229 -11.23 -7.88 7.73
N PRO A 230 -10.25 -7.92 6.81
CA PRO A 230 -9.40 -9.10 6.68
C PRO A 230 -8.63 -9.42 7.95
N LEU A 231 -8.20 -8.42 8.72
CA LEU A 231 -7.53 -8.62 10.01
C LEU A 231 -8.48 -9.21 11.06
N VAL A 232 -9.72 -8.70 11.11
CA VAL A 232 -10.75 -9.24 12.01
C VAL A 232 -11.04 -10.69 11.65
N VAL A 233 -11.26 -11.00 10.38
CA VAL A 233 -11.49 -12.38 9.91
C VAL A 233 -10.32 -13.29 10.30
N LEU A 234 -9.08 -12.84 10.07
CA LEU A 234 -7.89 -13.60 10.43
C LEU A 234 -7.83 -13.87 11.94
N CYS A 235 -8.06 -12.83 12.76
CA CYS A 235 -8.08 -12.98 14.23
C CYS A 235 -9.16 -13.95 14.70
N CYS A 236 -10.37 -13.87 14.13
CA CYS A 236 -11.46 -14.81 14.45
C CYS A 236 -11.12 -16.26 14.07
N CYS A 237 -10.52 -16.45 12.88
CA CYS A 237 -10.08 -17.77 12.42
C CYS A 237 -8.98 -18.34 13.35
N CYS A 238 -7.97 -17.53 13.69
CA CYS A 238 -6.90 -17.95 14.60
C CYS A 238 -7.43 -18.29 16.00
N ALA A 239 -8.36 -17.49 16.54
CA ALA A 239 -9.01 -17.77 17.82
C ALA A 239 -9.81 -19.09 17.76
N GLY A 240 -10.58 -19.32 16.70
CA GLY A 240 -11.33 -20.56 16.49
C GLY A 240 -10.42 -21.80 16.45
N VAL A 241 -9.34 -21.74 15.65
CA VAL A 241 -8.34 -22.81 15.59
C VAL A 241 -7.67 -23.03 16.94
N GLY A 242 -7.34 -21.95 17.66
CA GLY A 242 -6.76 -22.03 19.00
C GLY A 242 -7.67 -22.74 20.01
N VAL A 243 -8.97 -22.44 20.02
CA VAL A 243 -9.96 -23.10 20.87
C VAL A 243 -10.09 -24.59 20.52
N LEU A 244 -10.15 -24.92 19.21
CA LEU A 244 -10.22 -26.32 18.77
C LEU A 244 -8.97 -27.11 19.15
N ALA A 245 -7.79 -26.54 18.97
CA ALA A 245 -6.53 -27.18 19.36
C ALA A 245 -6.47 -27.42 20.88
N PHE A 246 -6.84 -26.39 21.67
CA PHE A 246 -6.87 -26.49 23.11
C PHE A 246 -7.85 -27.58 23.61
N SER A 247 -9.06 -27.64 23.05
CA SER A 247 -10.08 -28.63 23.39
C SER A 247 -9.61 -30.06 23.05
N SER A 248 -8.93 -30.25 21.92
CA SER A 248 -8.37 -31.53 21.50
C SER A 248 -7.29 -32.00 22.46
N VAL A 249 -6.36 -31.11 22.86
CA VAL A 249 -5.31 -31.42 23.85
C VAL A 249 -5.92 -31.73 25.22
N ALA A 250 -6.90 -30.97 25.67
CA ALA A 250 -7.59 -31.21 26.94
C ALA A 250 -8.32 -32.57 26.97
N SER A 251 -9.00 -32.92 25.86
CA SER A 251 -9.65 -34.22 25.72
C SER A 251 -8.65 -35.37 25.73
N PHE A 252 -7.52 -35.23 25.03
CA PHE A 252 -6.47 -36.21 25.03
C PHE A 252 -5.89 -36.45 26.44
N LEU A 253 -5.60 -35.38 27.17
CA LEU A 253 -5.09 -35.45 28.54
C LEU A 253 -6.11 -36.07 29.52
N SER A 254 -7.41 -35.87 29.31
CA SER A 254 -8.46 -36.47 30.14
C SER A 254 -8.59 -37.99 29.93
N GLN A 255 -8.26 -38.48 28.72
CA GLN A 255 -8.27 -39.95 28.42
C GLN A 255 -7.04 -40.69 28.96
N MET A 256 -5.97 -39.96 29.29
CA MET A 256 -4.76 -40.53 29.87
C MET A 256 -4.81 -40.69 31.41
N LYS A 257 -5.88 -40.23 32.06
CA LYS A 257 -6.15 -40.42 33.49
C LYS A 257 -7.06 -41.62 33.73
#